data_df14c381014c19d2abd8b4e06c107757
#
_entry.id   df14c381014c19d2abd8b4e06c107757
#
_cell.length_a   1.000
_cell.length_b   1.000
_cell.length_c   1.000
_cell.angle_alpha   90.00
_cell.angle_beta   90.00
_cell.angle_gamma   90.00
#
_symmetry.space_group_name_H-M   'P 1'
#
loop_
_entity.id
_entity.type
_entity.pdbx_description
1 polymer ?
#
loop_
_entity_poly.entity_id
_entity_poly.type
_entity_poly.pdbx_seq_one_letter_code
_entity_poly.pdbx_strand_id
1 'polypeptide(L)'
;TQRNQQIWQTYWRKSGVQLADTILERTWYHNLYFFNCAVSPDHTCPGLFANWSYLTIGTAWHGDYHMNYNTQQPFWLCFSSNHVDKHLAYVNLVDQILPISRRWAQEYYQLPGAYYPHSAYPTTMNVMPYPVPTWGWEICETPWTVQSLWWHYRYTHDVEFLQTRAITPIRAAVQFLVAYMQRPEAYWDDSYHIYPTVSPELYGLTPGLTKNHDCLVDLTLTKFIFQAFLEALSLVENIAGDRELATAVQHILAAYPPYPTAPTPQGPVLVSVPTEDPSVVYNVPSSTTTIFPGEEHGLHSPPDQYALALRTLQQQRNEGGNELVFLNMQAARLGVLDIAKFTRQINYCLLPNGTCTDMVLQTHGRYRDGMPFDFMAPMGIWFENFALPAVINECLLQSYTGTIRLFPNWDLTTPAHFQTLRAVGGFLVSAECRDGLVQWVRITSDVGGTCTLISPWQTDVILSHEFGAGSTWELRPPSV
;
A
#
# COMPACT_ATOMS: atom_id res chain seq x y z
N THR A 1 -1.04 28.20 21.73
CA THR A 1 -2.19 28.16 22.65
C THR A 1 -2.28 26.80 23.34
N GLN A 2 -2.88 26.73 24.52
CA GLN A 2 -3.08 25.47 25.27
C GLN A 2 -3.80 24.42 24.44
N ARG A 3 -4.83 24.81 23.65
CA ARG A 3 -5.54 23.90 22.75
C ARG A 3 -4.61 23.23 21.73
N ASN A 4 -3.70 23.98 21.14
CA ASN A 4 -2.74 23.43 20.17
C ASN A 4 -1.78 22.44 20.84
N GLN A 5 -1.29 22.75 22.05
CA GLN A 5 -0.46 21.81 22.82
C GLN A 5 -1.19 20.51 23.14
N GLN A 6 -2.47 20.58 23.51
CA GLN A 6 -3.29 19.38 23.79
C GLN A 6 -3.49 18.51 22.54
N ILE A 7 -3.76 19.12 21.37
CA ILE A 7 -3.87 18.40 20.10
C ILE A 7 -2.59 17.61 19.80
N TRP A 8 -1.44 18.28 19.87
CA TRP A 8 -0.14 17.63 19.61
C TRP A 8 0.21 16.59 20.67
N GLN A 9 -0.09 16.82 21.94
CA GLN A 9 0.11 15.82 23.00
C GLN A 9 -0.73 14.57 22.75
N THR A 10 -2.00 14.74 22.35
CA THR A 10 -2.87 13.61 22.00
C THR A 10 -2.33 12.85 20.80
N TYR A 11 -1.87 13.56 19.77
CA TYR A 11 -1.28 12.98 18.58
C TYR A 11 -0.04 12.13 18.90
N TRP A 12 0.94 12.69 19.61
CA TRP A 12 2.20 12.03 19.93
C TRP A 12 2.09 10.92 20.98
N ARG A 13 0.99 10.86 21.74
CA ARG A 13 0.74 9.74 22.68
C ARG A 13 0.28 8.48 22.00
N LYS A 14 -0.14 8.54 20.72
CA LYS A 14 -0.68 7.38 20.02
C LYS A 14 0.38 6.33 19.72
N SER A 15 1.59 6.76 19.37
CA SER A 15 2.70 5.87 19.07
C SER A 15 4.03 6.60 19.11
N GLY A 16 5.13 5.84 19.12
CA GLY A 16 6.48 6.39 19.10
C GLY A 16 7.54 5.34 18.79
N VAL A 17 8.68 5.81 18.33
CA VAL A 17 9.88 4.99 18.11
C VAL A 17 11.08 5.64 18.78
N GLN A 18 12.03 4.83 19.20
CA GLN A 18 13.37 5.27 19.65
C GLN A 18 14.37 4.35 18.95
N LEU A 19 15.14 4.92 18.04
CA LEU A 19 16.04 4.17 17.17
C LEU A 19 17.48 4.67 17.36
N ALA A 20 18.44 3.76 17.33
CA ALA A 20 19.85 4.13 17.37
C ALA A 20 20.28 4.93 16.12
N ASP A 21 19.64 4.67 14.96
CA ASP A 21 19.80 5.49 13.76
C ASP A 21 18.95 6.77 13.89
N THR A 22 19.63 7.88 14.15
CA THR A 22 19.00 9.19 14.36
C THR A 22 18.36 9.77 13.09
N ILE A 23 18.77 9.32 11.91
CA ILE A 23 18.17 9.73 10.62
C ILE A 23 16.81 9.07 10.48
N LEU A 24 16.73 7.77 10.70
CA LEU A 24 15.46 7.03 10.65
C LEU A 24 14.48 7.54 11.71
N GLU A 25 14.94 7.73 12.97
CA GLU A 25 14.10 8.26 14.03
C GLU A 25 13.54 9.64 13.67
N ARG A 26 14.41 10.57 13.24
CA ARG A 26 14.00 11.89 12.80
C ARG A 26 13.05 11.85 11.62
N THR A 27 13.30 10.98 10.64
CA THR A 27 12.44 10.79 9.47
C THR A 27 11.05 10.33 9.88
N TRP A 28 10.96 9.40 10.83
CA TRP A 28 9.70 8.93 11.37
C TRP A 28 8.87 10.05 11.98
N TYR A 29 9.45 10.84 12.90
CA TYR A 29 8.75 11.95 13.57
C TYR A 29 8.44 13.11 12.63
N HIS A 30 9.37 13.49 11.74
CA HIS A 30 9.14 14.60 10.80
C HIS A 30 8.00 14.30 9.83
N ASN A 31 7.96 13.12 9.26
CA ASN A 31 6.90 12.79 8.29
C ASN A 31 5.54 12.67 8.96
N LEU A 32 5.45 12.12 10.17
CA LEU A 32 4.21 12.16 10.95
C LEU A 32 3.79 13.60 11.32
N TYR A 33 4.74 14.47 11.64
CA TYR A 33 4.45 15.87 11.88
C TYR A 33 3.86 16.55 10.64
N PHE A 34 4.51 16.43 9.50
CA PHE A 34 4.04 17.03 8.25
C PHE A 34 2.71 16.42 7.80
N PHE A 35 2.57 15.13 7.94
CA PHE A 35 1.31 14.44 7.63
C PHE A 35 0.14 14.97 8.47
N ASN A 36 0.34 15.15 9.79
CA ASN A 36 -0.68 15.72 10.66
C ASN A 36 -1.00 17.19 10.33
N CYS A 37 -0.03 17.95 9.82
CA CYS A 37 -0.26 19.32 9.33
C CYS A 37 -1.05 19.35 8.01
N ALA A 38 -0.88 18.33 7.14
CA ALA A 38 -1.52 18.27 5.84
C ALA A 38 -2.93 17.67 5.87
N VAL A 39 -3.18 16.73 6.80
CA VAL A 39 -4.34 15.84 6.76
C VAL A 39 -5.25 16.04 7.97
N SER A 40 -6.51 16.34 7.70
CA SER A 40 -7.59 16.37 8.71
C SER A 40 -8.61 15.27 8.38
N PRO A 41 -9.04 14.46 9.36
CA PRO A 41 -10.05 13.43 9.16
C PRO A 41 -11.42 13.97 8.73
N ASP A 42 -11.69 15.26 9.01
CA ASP A 42 -12.96 15.92 8.69
C ASP A 42 -13.00 16.49 7.26
N HIS A 43 -11.91 16.42 6.53
CA HIS A 43 -11.76 16.98 5.17
C HIS A 43 -11.27 15.94 4.19
N THR A 44 -11.40 16.23 2.91
CA THR A 44 -10.75 15.46 1.84
C THR A 44 -9.24 15.60 1.94
N CYS A 45 -8.52 14.53 1.65
CA CYS A 45 -7.06 14.57 1.63
C CYS A 45 -6.54 15.54 0.55
N PRO A 46 -5.31 16.03 0.72
CA PRO A 46 -4.66 16.81 -0.35
C PRO A 46 -4.25 15.91 -1.52
N GLY A 47 -3.94 16.55 -2.66
CA GLY A 47 -3.42 15.90 -3.85
C GLY A 47 -1.91 15.65 -3.80
N LEU A 48 -1.32 15.43 -4.96
CA LEU A 48 0.03 14.90 -5.20
C LEU A 48 1.17 15.59 -4.43
N PHE A 49 1.05 16.89 -4.16
CA PHE A 49 2.08 17.70 -3.48
C PHE A 49 1.63 18.20 -2.10
N ALA A 50 0.65 17.57 -1.48
CA ALA A 50 0.04 18.03 -0.25
C ALA A 50 -0.50 19.47 -0.38
N ASN A 51 -0.32 20.28 0.67
CA ASN A 51 -0.76 21.68 0.70
C ASN A 51 0.40 22.66 0.53
N TRP A 52 1.54 22.19 0.04
CA TRP A 52 2.77 22.97 -0.07
C TRP A 52 3.37 22.98 -1.46
N SER A 53 4.20 23.99 -1.68
CA SER A 53 5.11 24.10 -2.81
C SER A 53 6.51 24.40 -2.28
N TYR A 54 7.54 23.82 -2.90
CA TYR A 54 8.90 24.00 -2.42
C TYR A 54 9.48 25.38 -2.83
N LEU A 55 9.48 25.69 -4.11
CA LEU A 55 10.08 26.92 -4.63
C LEU A 55 9.07 27.85 -5.30
N THR A 56 8.07 27.30 -5.98
CA THR A 56 7.12 28.08 -6.78
C THR A 56 5.70 27.61 -6.57
N ILE A 57 4.74 28.48 -6.90
CA ILE A 57 3.32 28.08 -7.05
C ILE A 57 3.16 27.58 -8.48
N GLY A 58 2.48 26.46 -8.65
CA GLY A 58 2.32 25.80 -9.94
C GLY A 58 3.08 24.50 -9.96
N THR A 59 2.38 23.47 -9.56
CA THR A 59 2.92 22.11 -9.44
C THR A 59 2.82 21.40 -10.78
N ALA A 60 3.70 20.42 -11.00
CA ALA A 60 3.57 19.47 -12.07
C ALA A 60 2.21 18.75 -11.97
N TRP A 61 1.66 18.33 -13.11
CA TRP A 61 0.35 17.65 -13.21
C TRP A 61 -0.80 18.37 -12.46
N HIS A 62 -0.68 19.69 -12.28
CA HIS A 62 -1.67 20.52 -11.57
C HIS A 62 -1.94 20.11 -10.12
N GLY A 63 -1.08 19.27 -9.54
CA GLY A 63 -1.26 18.75 -8.18
C GLY A 63 -2.49 17.88 -8.02
N ASP A 64 -2.87 17.13 -9.05
CA ASP A 64 -4.06 16.27 -9.06
C ASP A 64 -3.95 15.07 -8.09
N TYR A 65 -4.94 14.20 -8.15
CA TYR A 65 -4.98 12.95 -7.39
C TYR A 65 -4.63 11.79 -8.32
N HIS A 66 -3.34 11.45 -8.41
CA HIS A 66 -2.91 10.25 -9.11
C HIS A 66 -3.29 9.00 -8.32
N MET A 67 -4.18 8.17 -8.89
CA MET A 67 -4.75 7.00 -8.20
C MET A 67 -3.97 5.71 -8.45
N ASN A 68 -2.89 5.75 -9.21
CA ASN A 68 -2.03 4.59 -9.47
C ASN A 68 -0.93 4.38 -8.41
N TYR A 69 -1.14 4.81 -7.21
CA TYR A 69 -0.49 4.67 -5.89
C TYR A 69 -0.22 6.00 -5.16
N ASN A 70 0.11 7.08 -5.85
CA ASN A 70 0.60 8.33 -5.24
C ASN A 70 -0.40 8.92 -4.22
N THR A 71 -1.70 8.81 -4.49
CA THR A 71 -2.73 9.28 -3.56
C THR A 71 -2.94 8.33 -2.39
N GLN A 72 -2.74 7.03 -2.59
CA GLN A 72 -2.89 5.99 -1.55
C GLN A 72 -1.67 5.93 -0.63
N GLN A 73 -0.48 6.08 -1.18
CA GLN A 73 0.80 5.87 -0.50
C GLN A 73 0.95 6.69 0.79
N PRO A 74 0.63 7.99 0.86
CA PRO A 74 0.78 8.75 2.10
C PRO A 74 0.02 8.16 3.28
N PHE A 75 -1.10 7.46 2.99
CA PHE A 75 -1.96 6.88 4.03
C PHE A 75 -1.50 5.51 4.52
N TRP A 76 -0.50 4.88 3.89
CA TRP A 76 0.06 3.62 4.38
C TRP A 76 0.63 3.75 5.79
N LEU A 77 1.15 4.94 6.15
CA LEU A 77 1.63 5.19 7.51
C LEU A 77 0.51 5.15 8.57
N CYS A 78 -0.73 5.46 8.20
CA CYS A 78 -1.83 5.61 9.16
C CYS A 78 -2.06 4.34 9.99
N PHE A 79 -1.90 3.19 9.35
CA PHE A 79 -2.22 1.91 9.95
C PHE A 79 -1.20 1.54 11.02
N SER A 80 0.02 1.20 10.64
CA SER A 80 1.05 0.75 11.58
C SER A 80 1.50 1.83 12.56
N SER A 81 1.44 3.14 12.21
CA SER A 81 1.76 4.23 13.13
C SER A 81 0.62 4.58 14.11
N ASN A 82 -0.46 3.81 14.15
CA ASN A 82 -1.61 4.03 15.05
C ASN A 82 -2.30 5.40 14.90
N HIS A 83 -2.36 5.90 13.65
CA HIS A 83 -3.06 7.14 13.29
C HIS A 83 -4.19 6.87 12.29
N VAL A 84 -4.94 5.78 12.49
CA VAL A 84 -5.96 5.29 11.55
C VAL A 84 -7.07 6.31 11.33
N ASP A 85 -7.39 7.15 12.34
CA ASP A 85 -8.32 8.27 12.20
C ASP A 85 -7.97 9.22 11.04
N LYS A 86 -6.68 9.39 10.72
CA LYS A 86 -6.24 10.23 9.60
C LYS A 86 -6.57 9.65 8.24
N HIS A 87 -6.73 8.34 8.14
CA HIS A 87 -7.15 7.67 6.91
C HIS A 87 -8.56 8.11 6.46
N LEU A 88 -9.40 8.63 7.37
CA LEU A 88 -10.73 9.14 7.03
C LEU A 88 -10.67 10.26 5.98
N ALA A 89 -9.57 11.02 5.89
CA ALA A 89 -9.41 12.03 4.84
C ALA A 89 -9.35 11.39 3.43
N TYR A 90 -8.71 10.22 3.29
CA TYR A 90 -8.71 9.45 2.06
C TYR A 90 -10.08 8.81 1.79
N VAL A 91 -10.73 8.28 2.83
CA VAL A 91 -12.11 7.75 2.71
C VAL A 91 -13.07 8.83 2.20
N ASN A 92 -12.93 10.07 2.67
CA ASN A 92 -13.73 11.20 2.18
C ASN A 92 -13.49 11.48 0.68
N LEU A 93 -12.26 11.32 0.18
CA LEU A 93 -11.98 11.40 -1.25
C LEU A 93 -12.73 10.29 -2.00
N VAL A 94 -12.63 9.04 -1.54
CA VAL A 94 -13.28 7.90 -2.20
C VAL A 94 -14.80 8.10 -2.27
N ASP A 95 -15.42 8.57 -1.19
CA ASP A 95 -16.85 8.87 -1.17
C ASP A 95 -17.24 9.98 -2.16
N GLN A 96 -16.40 11.00 -2.30
CA GLN A 96 -16.66 12.13 -3.20
C GLN A 96 -16.48 11.76 -4.67
N ILE A 97 -15.56 10.87 -5.01
CA ILE A 97 -15.32 10.43 -6.39
C ILE A 97 -16.21 9.25 -6.81
N LEU A 98 -16.85 8.54 -5.88
CA LEU A 98 -17.69 7.39 -6.19
C LEU A 98 -18.82 7.69 -7.20
N PRO A 99 -19.57 8.81 -7.10
CA PRO A 99 -20.63 9.11 -8.06
C PRO A 99 -20.10 9.29 -9.51
N ILE A 100 -18.95 9.96 -9.67
CA ILE A 100 -18.33 10.15 -10.98
C ILE A 100 -17.75 8.84 -11.51
N SER A 101 -17.18 7.99 -10.63
CA SER A 101 -16.64 6.69 -10.98
C SER A 101 -17.72 5.71 -11.45
N ARG A 102 -18.92 5.79 -10.88
CA ARG A 102 -20.09 5.05 -11.37
C ARG A 102 -20.54 5.54 -12.75
N ARG A 103 -20.57 6.84 -12.94
CA ARG A 103 -20.90 7.44 -14.24
C ARG A 103 -19.88 7.02 -15.31
N TRP A 104 -18.60 6.97 -14.99
CA TRP A 104 -17.55 6.56 -15.92
C TRP A 104 -17.64 5.08 -16.27
N ALA A 105 -17.92 4.20 -15.31
CA ALA A 105 -18.20 2.80 -15.60
C ALA A 105 -19.33 2.66 -16.63
N GLN A 106 -20.40 3.43 -16.47
CA GLN A 106 -21.54 3.40 -17.39
C GLN A 106 -21.26 4.06 -18.75
N GLU A 107 -20.63 5.24 -18.76
CA GLU A 107 -20.47 6.03 -19.98
C GLU A 107 -19.35 5.51 -20.89
N TYR A 108 -18.21 5.06 -20.31
CA TYR A 108 -17.06 4.59 -21.08
C TYR A 108 -17.07 3.10 -21.35
N TYR A 109 -17.46 2.33 -20.34
CA TYR A 109 -17.39 0.88 -20.41
C TYR A 109 -18.75 0.23 -20.64
N GLN A 110 -19.86 0.96 -20.45
CA GLN A 110 -21.23 0.45 -20.46
C GLN A 110 -21.42 -0.70 -19.46
N LEU A 111 -20.71 -0.63 -18.33
CA LEU A 111 -20.71 -1.64 -17.29
C LEU A 111 -21.28 -1.10 -15.98
N PRO A 112 -21.83 -1.97 -15.12
CA PRO A 112 -22.26 -1.60 -13.77
C PRO A 112 -21.06 -1.35 -12.85
N GLY A 113 -21.36 -0.84 -11.64
CA GLY A 113 -20.35 -0.63 -10.60
C GLY A 113 -19.66 0.73 -10.71
N ALA A 114 -18.40 0.80 -10.35
CA ALA A 114 -17.59 2.02 -10.40
C ALA A 114 -16.20 1.73 -10.96
N TYR A 115 -15.79 2.52 -11.95
CA TYR A 115 -14.42 2.57 -12.47
C TYR A 115 -13.74 3.80 -11.88
N TYR A 116 -12.68 3.60 -11.11
CA TYR A 116 -11.90 4.68 -10.54
C TYR A 116 -10.77 5.05 -11.51
N PRO A 117 -10.62 6.35 -11.84
CA PRO A 117 -9.72 6.79 -12.89
C PRO A 117 -8.28 6.97 -12.41
N HIS A 118 -7.35 7.05 -13.36
CA HIS A 118 -5.94 7.40 -13.12
C HIS A 118 -5.78 8.73 -12.39
N SER A 119 -6.48 9.77 -12.85
CA SER A 119 -6.54 11.06 -12.17
C SER A 119 -7.96 11.34 -11.69
N ALA A 120 -8.09 11.62 -10.40
CA ALA A 120 -9.36 11.92 -9.76
C ALA A 120 -9.40 13.36 -9.24
N TYR A 121 -10.60 13.86 -9.05
CA TYR A 121 -10.85 15.16 -8.43
C TYR A 121 -12.07 15.07 -7.53
N PRO A 122 -12.04 15.64 -6.32
CA PRO A 122 -13.15 15.56 -5.35
C PRO A 122 -14.33 16.45 -5.69
N THR A 123 -14.32 17.10 -6.86
CA THR A 123 -15.37 17.98 -7.35
C THR A 123 -15.90 17.50 -8.69
N THR A 124 -17.18 17.74 -8.95
CA THR A 124 -17.76 17.48 -10.26
C THR A 124 -17.11 18.38 -11.30
N MET A 125 -16.47 17.78 -12.30
CA MET A 125 -15.92 18.47 -13.45
C MET A 125 -16.96 18.50 -14.55
N ASN A 126 -17.25 19.69 -15.11
CA ASN A 126 -18.16 19.82 -16.25
C ASN A 126 -17.52 19.31 -17.56
N VAL A 127 -16.20 19.39 -17.63
CA VAL A 127 -15.42 18.81 -18.72
C VAL A 127 -14.72 17.60 -18.13
N MET A 128 -14.99 16.43 -18.69
CA MET A 128 -14.27 15.23 -18.33
C MET A 128 -12.81 15.43 -18.71
N PRO A 129 -11.88 15.53 -17.74
CA PRO A 129 -10.47 15.66 -18.08
C PRO A 129 -9.94 14.42 -18.79
N TYR A 130 -10.68 13.33 -18.73
CA TYR A 130 -10.34 12.04 -19.29
C TYR A 130 -11.55 11.33 -19.87
N PRO A 131 -11.35 10.49 -20.83
CA PRO A 131 -10.21 9.60 -20.90
C PRO A 131 -9.07 10.18 -21.73
N VAL A 132 -7.94 10.37 -21.14
CA VAL A 132 -6.72 10.23 -21.92
C VAL A 132 -6.69 8.77 -22.35
N PRO A 133 -6.71 8.46 -23.67
CA PRO A 133 -6.96 7.09 -24.12
C PRO A 133 -6.04 6.04 -23.50
N THR A 134 -4.78 6.39 -23.21
CA THR A 134 -3.81 5.48 -22.64
C THR A 134 -4.12 5.18 -21.17
N TRP A 135 -4.26 6.19 -20.34
CA TRP A 135 -4.42 6.05 -18.90
C TRP A 135 -5.85 5.67 -18.48
N GLY A 136 -6.84 5.90 -19.35
CA GLY A 136 -8.20 5.40 -19.15
C GLY A 136 -8.32 3.87 -19.17
N TRP A 137 -7.25 3.15 -19.50
CA TRP A 137 -7.20 1.68 -19.52
C TRP A 137 -6.36 1.09 -18.37
N GLU A 138 -5.91 1.89 -17.43
CA GLU A 138 -5.33 1.40 -16.18
C GLU A 138 -6.46 0.90 -15.27
N ILE A 139 -6.75 -0.39 -15.30
CA ILE A 139 -7.86 -0.99 -14.53
C ILE A 139 -7.48 -1.14 -13.06
N CYS A 140 -6.19 -1.24 -12.75
CA CYS A 140 -5.67 -1.44 -11.40
C CYS A 140 -6.06 -0.35 -10.40
N GLU A 141 -6.34 0.89 -10.84
CA GLU A 141 -6.79 1.95 -9.94
C GLU A 141 -8.11 1.62 -9.28
N THR A 142 -8.97 0.85 -9.96
CA THR A 142 -10.27 0.47 -9.40
C THR A 142 -10.15 -0.34 -8.12
N PRO A 143 -9.45 -1.48 -8.07
CA PRO A 143 -9.23 -2.19 -6.81
C PRO A 143 -8.31 -1.43 -5.86
N TRP A 144 -7.32 -0.69 -6.37
CA TRP A 144 -6.35 0.03 -5.54
C TRP A 144 -6.98 1.16 -4.73
N THR A 145 -7.91 1.91 -5.35
CA THR A 145 -8.62 2.99 -4.68
C THR A 145 -9.37 2.51 -3.43
N VAL A 146 -9.95 1.33 -3.47
CA VAL A 146 -10.78 0.82 -2.36
C VAL A 146 -10.03 -0.12 -1.42
N GLN A 147 -8.79 -0.52 -1.74
CA GLN A 147 -8.01 -1.48 -0.97
C GLN A 147 -7.81 -1.05 0.49
N SER A 148 -7.42 0.19 0.71
CA SER A 148 -7.11 0.70 2.05
C SER A 148 -8.33 0.84 2.95
N LEU A 149 -9.55 0.85 2.38
CA LEU A 149 -10.78 0.80 3.16
C LEU A 149 -10.91 -0.56 3.87
N TRP A 150 -10.50 -1.64 3.21
CA TRP A 150 -10.42 -2.95 3.83
C TRP A 150 -9.32 -3.01 4.90
N TRP A 151 -8.15 -2.43 4.64
CA TRP A 151 -7.11 -2.30 5.67
C TRP A 151 -7.58 -1.52 6.89
N HIS A 152 -8.34 -0.46 6.71
CA HIS A 152 -8.90 0.29 7.85
C HIS A 152 -9.69 -0.64 8.78
N TYR A 153 -10.60 -1.45 8.23
CA TYR A 153 -11.29 -2.46 9.00
C TYR A 153 -10.32 -3.48 9.63
N ARG A 154 -9.40 -4.04 8.85
CA ARG A 154 -8.47 -5.05 9.38
C ARG A 154 -7.63 -4.56 10.56
N TYR A 155 -7.19 -3.30 10.54
CA TYR A 155 -6.39 -2.72 11.62
C TYR A 155 -7.23 -2.24 12.81
N THR A 156 -8.53 -2.02 12.66
CA THR A 156 -9.40 -1.50 13.73
C THR A 156 -10.43 -2.49 14.24
N HIS A 157 -10.84 -3.44 13.40
CA HIS A 157 -12.05 -4.26 13.57
C HIS A 157 -13.34 -3.42 13.77
N ASP A 158 -13.36 -2.20 13.23
CA ASP A 158 -14.54 -1.33 13.24
C ASP A 158 -15.56 -1.79 12.19
N VAL A 159 -16.53 -2.60 12.64
CA VAL A 159 -17.60 -3.14 11.77
C VAL A 159 -18.57 -2.00 11.36
N GLU A 160 -18.75 -0.98 12.18
CA GLU A 160 -19.59 0.17 11.83
C GLU A 160 -18.98 0.94 10.66
N PHE A 161 -17.67 1.20 10.70
CA PHE A 161 -16.94 1.77 9.56
C PHE A 161 -17.08 0.90 8.31
N LEU A 162 -16.86 -0.41 8.44
CA LEU A 162 -16.99 -1.35 7.33
C LEU A 162 -18.38 -1.28 6.68
N GLN A 163 -19.43 -1.32 7.50
CA GLN A 163 -20.82 -1.28 7.08
C GLN A 163 -21.23 0.06 6.45
N THR A 164 -20.79 1.18 7.03
CA THR A 164 -21.30 2.50 6.66
C THR A 164 -20.45 3.24 5.64
N ARG A 165 -19.13 2.98 5.60
CA ARG A 165 -18.19 3.73 4.78
C ARG A 165 -17.44 2.87 3.74
N ALA A 166 -17.06 1.63 4.08
CA ALA A 166 -16.16 0.86 3.25
C ALA A 166 -16.87 -0.05 2.24
N ILE A 167 -17.93 -0.76 2.64
CA ILE A 167 -18.52 -1.82 1.80
C ILE A 167 -19.15 -1.29 0.50
N THR A 168 -19.72 -0.09 0.51
CA THR A 168 -20.37 0.49 -0.68
C THR A 168 -19.39 0.77 -1.83
N PRO A 169 -18.26 1.49 -1.63
CA PRO A 169 -17.27 1.65 -2.68
C PRO A 169 -16.57 0.34 -3.05
N ILE A 170 -16.27 -0.56 -2.10
CA ILE A 170 -15.72 -1.89 -2.39
C ILE A 170 -16.65 -2.68 -3.30
N ARG A 171 -17.94 -2.78 -2.95
CA ARG A 171 -18.97 -3.47 -3.76
C ARG A 171 -19.05 -2.89 -5.17
N ALA A 172 -19.02 -1.56 -5.30
CA ALA A 172 -19.09 -0.90 -6.60
C ALA A 172 -17.85 -1.20 -7.48
N ALA A 173 -16.66 -1.26 -6.88
CA ALA A 173 -15.44 -1.68 -7.56
C ALA A 173 -15.52 -3.15 -8.01
N VAL A 174 -15.96 -4.04 -7.12
CA VAL A 174 -16.15 -5.47 -7.42
C VAL A 174 -17.18 -5.70 -8.52
N GLN A 175 -18.30 -4.97 -8.52
CA GLN A 175 -19.31 -5.04 -9.60
C GLN A 175 -18.70 -4.69 -10.95
N PHE A 176 -17.90 -3.63 -11.02
CA PHE A 176 -17.23 -3.25 -12.26
C PHE A 176 -16.24 -4.33 -12.71
N LEU A 177 -15.36 -4.78 -11.82
CA LEU A 177 -14.32 -5.77 -12.14
C LEU A 177 -14.92 -7.10 -12.59
N VAL A 178 -15.96 -7.60 -11.91
CA VAL A 178 -16.68 -8.81 -12.32
C VAL A 178 -17.27 -8.64 -13.73
N ALA A 179 -17.98 -7.54 -13.97
CA ALA A 179 -18.57 -7.29 -15.29
C ALA A 179 -17.50 -7.10 -16.36
N TYR A 180 -16.36 -6.49 -16.01
CA TYR A 180 -15.23 -6.27 -16.91
C TYR A 180 -14.58 -7.59 -17.34
N MET A 181 -14.36 -8.51 -16.42
CA MET A 181 -13.76 -9.82 -16.68
C MET A 181 -14.72 -10.81 -17.32
N GLN A 182 -16.03 -10.64 -17.18
CA GLN A 182 -17.06 -11.52 -17.77
C GLN A 182 -17.46 -11.14 -19.21
N ARG A 183 -16.81 -10.11 -19.81
CA ARG A 183 -17.06 -9.79 -21.21
C ARG A 183 -16.57 -10.93 -22.12
N PRO A 184 -17.27 -11.23 -23.24
CA PRO A 184 -16.89 -12.33 -24.12
C PRO A 184 -15.45 -12.26 -24.62
N GLU A 185 -14.94 -11.06 -24.88
CA GLU A 185 -13.56 -10.80 -25.31
C GLU A 185 -12.52 -10.92 -24.21
N ALA A 186 -12.94 -11.05 -22.94
CA ALA A 186 -12.09 -11.21 -21.78
C ALA A 186 -12.07 -12.68 -21.25
N TYR A 187 -12.63 -13.62 -22.00
CA TYR A 187 -12.60 -15.04 -21.64
C TYR A 187 -11.96 -15.88 -22.75
N TRP A 188 -10.80 -16.45 -22.47
CA TRP A 188 -10.09 -17.40 -23.33
C TRP A 188 -9.24 -18.34 -22.46
N ASP A 189 -8.79 -19.46 -23.05
CA ASP A 189 -7.98 -20.47 -22.34
C ASP A 189 -8.62 -20.94 -21.01
N ASP A 190 -9.96 -21.01 -20.97
CA ASP A 190 -10.76 -21.35 -19.78
C ASP A 190 -10.51 -20.44 -18.57
N SER A 191 -10.05 -19.20 -18.80
CA SER A 191 -9.75 -18.20 -17.77
C SER A 191 -10.46 -16.88 -18.03
N TYR A 192 -10.74 -16.15 -16.96
CA TYR A 192 -11.26 -14.78 -16.98
C TYR A 192 -10.10 -13.78 -16.91
N HIS A 193 -9.92 -12.99 -17.96
CA HIS A 193 -8.80 -12.07 -18.10
C HIS A 193 -9.18 -10.61 -17.82
N ILE A 194 -8.23 -9.79 -17.46
CA ILE A 194 -8.37 -8.34 -17.43
C ILE A 194 -7.85 -7.80 -18.77
N TYR A 195 -8.77 -7.51 -19.69
CA TYR A 195 -8.47 -7.13 -21.08
C TYR A 195 -9.49 -6.15 -21.65
N PRO A 196 -9.05 -5.07 -22.37
CA PRO A 196 -7.68 -4.58 -22.38
C PRO A 196 -7.32 -3.87 -21.07
N THR A 197 -6.05 -3.78 -20.74
CA THR A 197 -5.54 -2.99 -19.63
C THR A 197 -4.15 -2.43 -19.93
N VAL A 198 -3.71 -1.44 -19.16
CA VAL A 198 -2.37 -0.83 -19.25
C VAL A 198 -1.70 -0.92 -17.89
N SER A 199 -0.46 -1.38 -17.87
CA SER A 199 0.34 -1.33 -16.64
C SER A 199 0.77 0.09 -16.32
N PRO A 200 0.65 0.57 -15.08
CA PRO A 200 1.13 1.91 -14.70
C PRO A 200 2.68 1.91 -14.69
N GLU A 201 3.33 2.83 -15.23
CA GLU A 201 3.03 3.73 -16.37
C GLU A 201 3.90 3.26 -17.55
N LEU A 202 3.64 2.03 -18.02
CA LEU A 202 4.47 1.36 -19.04
C LEU A 202 3.66 1.02 -20.29
N TYR A 203 4.33 1.09 -21.45
CA TYR A 203 3.87 0.67 -22.76
C TYR A 203 2.69 1.44 -23.37
N GLY A 204 1.74 1.97 -22.60
CA GLY A 204 0.47 2.42 -23.14
C GLY A 204 -0.28 1.32 -23.87
N LEU A 205 -1.08 1.67 -24.89
CA LEU A 205 -1.74 0.71 -25.77
C LEU A 205 -0.77 0.25 -26.87
N THR A 206 -0.39 -1.02 -26.84
CA THR A 206 0.55 -1.60 -27.80
C THR A 206 -0.14 -2.08 -29.07
N PRO A 207 0.56 -2.12 -30.23
CA PRO A 207 0.00 -2.69 -31.46
C PRO A 207 -0.52 -4.11 -31.24
N GLY A 208 -1.76 -4.35 -31.63
CA GLY A 208 -2.44 -5.65 -31.41
C GLY A 208 -2.70 -5.96 -29.94
N LEU A 209 -2.56 -5.00 -29.03
CA LEU A 209 -2.76 -5.13 -27.59
C LEU A 209 -1.97 -6.28 -26.93
N THR A 210 -0.79 -6.58 -27.48
CA THR A 210 0.04 -7.75 -27.09
C THR A 210 0.57 -7.69 -25.64
N LYS A 211 0.61 -6.49 -25.04
CA LYS A 211 1.03 -6.25 -23.66
C LYS A 211 -0.09 -5.64 -22.81
N ASN A 212 -1.32 -5.70 -23.30
CA ASN A 212 -2.44 -4.99 -22.68
C ASN A 212 -3.49 -5.95 -22.11
N HIS A 213 -3.04 -7.00 -21.47
CA HIS A 213 -3.90 -7.92 -20.71
C HIS A 213 -3.14 -8.43 -19.50
N ASP A 214 -3.87 -8.77 -18.45
CA ASP A 214 -3.36 -9.44 -17.27
C ASP A 214 -2.10 -8.80 -16.68
N CYS A 215 -2.11 -7.46 -16.59
CA CYS A 215 -1.02 -6.79 -15.89
C CYS A 215 -0.95 -7.31 -14.45
N LEU A 216 0.25 -7.59 -13.96
CA LEU A 216 0.45 -8.19 -12.64
C LEU A 216 -0.24 -7.41 -11.53
N VAL A 217 -0.18 -6.08 -11.60
CA VAL A 217 -0.82 -5.19 -10.63
C VAL A 217 -2.34 -5.31 -10.66
N ASP A 218 -2.94 -5.41 -11.88
CA ASP A 218 -4.38 -5.61 -12.02
C ASP A 218 -4.82 -6.92 -11.39
N LEU A 219 -4.14 -8.01 -11.76
CA LEU A 219 -4.46 -9.34 -11.24
C LEU A 219 -4.29 -9.38 -9.72
N THR A 220 -3.18 -8.89 -9.20
CA THR A 220 -2.90 -8.89 -7.77
C THR A 220 -3.96 -8.15 -6.97
N LEU A 221 -4.26 -6.92 -7.37
CA LEU A 221 -5.19 -6.06 -6.62
C LEU A 221 -6.65 -6.47 -6.81
N THR A 222 -7.03 -6.96 -7.99
CA THR A 222 -8.37 -7.51 -8.22
C THR A 222 -8.60 -8.74 -7.35
N LYS A 223 -7.65 -9.67 -7.30
CA LYS A 223 -7.72 -10.84 -6.42
C LYS A 223 -7.84 -10.45 -4.96
N PHE A 224 -7.02 -9.49 -4.52
CA PHE A 224 -7.08 -8.95 -3.16
C PHE A 224 -8.48 -8.43 -2.81
N ILE A 225 -9.05 -7.55 -3.65
CA ILE A 225 -10.33 -6.94 -3.34
C ILE A 225 -11.51 -7.92 -3.49
N PHE A 226 -11.42 -8.92 -4.36
CA PHE A 226 -12.39 -10.00 -4.45
C PHE A 226 -12.42 -10.81 -3.15
N GLN A 227 -11.26 -11.19 -2.62
CA GLN A 227 -11.17 -11.91 -1.35
C GLN A 227 -11.67 -11.05 -0.19
N ALA A 228 -11.26 -9.77 -0.13
CA ALA A 228 -11.74 -8.81 0.87
C ALA A 228 -13.26 -8.64 0.84
N PHE A 229 -13.87 -8.57 -0.35
CA PHE A 229 -15.32 -8.48 -0.50
C PHE A 229 -16.02 -9.74 0.03
N LEU A 230 -15.55 -10.93 -0.33
CA LEU A 230 -16.13 -12.19 0.16
C LEU A 230 -16.06 -12.28 1.69
N GLU A 231 -14.95 -11.86 2.29
CA GLU A 231 -14.79 -11.83 3.74
C GLU A 231 -15.72 -10.78 4.38
N ALA A 232 -15.77 -9.58 3.80
CA ALA A 232 -16.61 -8.48 4.29
C ALA A 232 -18.11 -8.86 4.33
N LEU A 233 -18.60 -9.62 3.35
CA LEU A 233 -20.01 -10.07 3.33
C LEU A 233 -20.42 -10.93 4.54
N SER A 234 -19.47 -11.56 5.22
CA SER A 234 -19.74 -12.30 6.47
C SER A 234 -19.89 -11.39 7.69
N LEU A 235 -19.52 -10.11 7.57
CA LEU A 235 -19.39 -9.15 8.66
C LEU A 235 -20.42 -8.01 8.60
N VAL A 236 -21.01 -7.81 7.42
CA VAL A 236 -21.94 -6.69 7.16
C VAL A 236 -23.32 -7.19 6.80
N GLU A 237 -24.29 -6.28 6.86
CA GLU A 237 -25.62 -6.56 6.32
C GLU A 237 -25.56 -6.63 4.79
N ASN A 238 -26.01 -7.77 4.24
CA ASN A 238 -26.04 -8.01 2.81
C ASN A 238 -27.26 -7.33 2.17
N ILE A 239 -27.07 -6.85 0.95
CA ILE A 239 -28.16 -6.29 0.13
C ILE A 239 -28.52 -7.22 -1.03
N ALA A 240 -29.64 -6.93 -1.71
CA ALA A 240 -30.02 -7.67 -2.91
C ALA A 240 -28.91 -7.63 -3.98
N GLY A 241 -28.58 -8.79 -4.54
CA GLY A 241 -27.50 -8.96 -5.52
C GLY A 241 -26.11 -9.33 -4.94
N ASP A 242 -25.90 -9.23 -3.63
CA ASP A 242 -24.60 -9.58 -3.02
C ASP A 242 -24.27 -11.06 -3.17
N ARG A 243 -25.28 -11.94 -3.09
CA ARG A 243 -25.08 -13.38 -3.25
C ARG A 243 -24.69 -13.76 -4.68
N GLU A 244 -25.34 -13.17 -5.66
CA GLU A 244 -25.04 -13.36 -7.08
C GLU A 244 -23.64 -12.82 -7.40
N LEU A 245 -23.31 -11.65 -6.87
CA LEU A 245 -21.99 -11.05 -7.03
C LEU A 245 -20.90 -11.91 -6.39
N ALA A 246 -21.11 -12.41 -5.18
CA ALA A 246 -20.19 -13.33 -4.51
C ALA A 246 -19.98 -14.63 -5.30
N THR A 247 -21.05 -15.19 -5.87
CA THR A 247 -20.96 -16.38 -6.74
C THR A 247 -20.12 -16.08 -7.99
N ALA A 248 -20.33 -14.93 -8.63
CA ALA A 248 -19.56 -14.52 -9.80
C ALA A 248 -18.07 -14.32 -9.44
N VAL A 249 -17.76 -13.68 -8.31
CA VAL A 249 -16.39 -13.54 -7.79
C VAL A 249 -15.73 -14.91 -7.59
N GLN A 250 -16.42 -15.85 -6.97
CA GLN A 250 -15.90 -17.20 -6.74
C GLN A 250 -15.63 -17.95 -8.05
N HIS A 251 -16.49 -17.80 -9.06
CA HIS A 251 -16.28 -18.39 -10.39
C HIS A 251 -15.05 -17.79 -11.07
N ILE A 252 -14.87 -16.46 -11.02
CA ILE A 252 -13.68 -15.81 -11.59
C ILE A 252 -12.42 -16.28 -10.88
N LEU A 253 -12.41 -16.32 -9.54
CA LEU A 253 -11.27 -16.78 -8.77
C LEU A 253 -10.90 -18.24 -9.05
N ALA A 254 -11.88 -19.09 -9.36
CA ALA A 254 -11.65 -20.50 -9.72
C ALA A 254 -11.03 -20.68 -11.11
N ALA A 255 -11.20 -19.70 -12.01
CA ALA A 255 -10.65 -19.65 -13.36
C ALA A 255 -9.80 -18.39 -13.56
N TYR A 256 -8.97 -18.05 -12.55
CA TYR A 256 -8.12 -16.86 -12.56
C TYR A 256 -6.88 -17.10 -13.41
N PRO A 257 -6.46 -16.14 -14.26
CA PRO A 257 -5.29 -16.34 -15.09
C PRO A 257 -4.00 -16.38 -14.26
N PRO A 258 -2.96 -17.06 -14.73
CA PRO A 258 -1.67 -17.09 -14.06
C PRO A 258 -0.99 -15.72 -14.11
N TYR A 259 -0.18 -15.41 -13.12
CA TYR A 259 0.65 -14.21 -13.13
C TYR A 259 1.70 -14.27 -14.25
N PRO A 260 1.97 -13.14 -14.94
CA PRO A 260 2.97 -13.08 -15.98
C PRO A 260 4.37 -13.31 -15.41
N THR A 261 5.13 -14.17 -16.07
CA THR A 261 6.51 -14.50 -15.69
C THR A 261 7.44 -14.44 -16.88
N ALA A 262 8.72 -14.18 -16.63
CA ALA A 262 9.79 -14.27 -17.61
C ALA A 262 10.96 -15.15 -17.08
N PRO A 263 11.63 -15.90 -17.95
CA PRO A 263 12.80 -16.69 -17.56
C PRO A 263 14.02 -15.81 -17.35
N THR A 264 14.83 -16.12 -16.33
CA THR A 264 16.16 -15.57 -16.12
C THR A 264 17.17 -16.68 -15.85
N PRO A 265 18.50 -16.42 -15.92
CA PRO A 265 19.50 -17.43 -15.57
C PRO A 265 19.38 -17.97 -14.14
N GLN A 266 18.78 -17.20 -13.22
CA GLN A 266 18.58 -17.56 -11.81
C GLN A 266 17.24 -18.26 -11.56
N GLY A 267 16.42 -18.42 -12.58
CA GLY A 267 15.06 -18.95 -12.51
C GLY A 267 14.01 -17.92 -12.92
N PRO A 268 12.72 -18.30 -12.93
CA PRO A 268 11.67 -17.39 -13.33
C PRO A 268 11.52 -16.21 -12.37
N VAL A 269 11.10 -15.07 -12.91
CA VAL A 269 10.70 -13.86 -12.17
C VAL A 269 9.31 -13.42 -12.60
N LEU A 270 8.58 -12.71 -11.75
CA LEU A 270 7.37 -12.02 -12.14
C LEU A 270 7.73 -10.81 -13.00
N VAL A 271 6.87 -10.48 -13.95
CA VAL A 271 6.98 -9.30 -14.81
C VAL A 271 5.66 -8.54 -14.81
N SER A 272 5.64 -7.28 -15.22
CA SER A 272 4.42 -6.47 -15.10
C SER A 272 3.37 -6.82 -16.16
N VAL A 273 3.78 -7.33 -17.31
CA VAL A 273 2.85 -7.73 -18.39
C VAL A 273 3.34 -9.01 -19.08
N PRO A 274 2.46 -9.78 -19.72
CA PRO A 274 2.87 -10.96 -20.49
C PRO A 274 3.93 -10.62 -21.56
N THR A 275 4.87 -11.54 -21.76
CA THR A 275 5.96 -11.39 -22.73
C THR A 275 6.93 -10.24 -22.49
N GLU A 276 6.97 -9.69 -21.29
CA GLU A 276 7.89 -8.63 -20.91
C GLU A 276 9.32 -9.14 -20.78
N ASP A 277 10.28 -8.31 -21.21
CA ASP A 277 11.70 -8.55 -20.94
C ASP A 277 11.99 -8.24 -19.46
N PRO A 278 12.57 -9.18 -18.68
CA PRO A 278 12.84 -8.95 -17.26
C PRO A 278 13.89 -7.87 -16.97
N SER A 279 14.54 -7.30 -18.00
CA SER A 279 15.49 -6.19 -17.88
C SER A 279 14.85 -4.81 -18.01
N VAL A 280 13.53 -4.75 -18.16
CA VAL A 280 12.80 -3.48 -18.25
C VAL A 280 13.05 -2.62 -17.02
N VAL A 281 13.10 -1.30 -17.22
CA VAL A 281 13.20 -0.31 -16.14
C VAL A 281 11.80 0.24 -15.84
N TYR A 282 11.37 0.08 -14.60
CA TYR A 282 10.05 0.48 -14.15
C TYR A 282 10.02 1.92 -13.65
N ASN A 283 8.92 2.61 -13.91
CA ASN A 283 8.55 3.86 -13.25
C ASN A 283 7.85 3.55 -11.91
N VAL A 284 6.85 2.66 -11.95
CA VAL A 284 6.16 2.14 -10.78
C VAL A 284 6.63 0.70 -10.54
N PRO A 285 6.97 0.27 -9.30
CA PRO A 285 7.48 -1.08 -9.04
C PRO A 285 6.36 -2.14 -9.12
N SER A 286 5.76 -2.29 -10.32
CA SER A 286 4.57 -3.11 -10.58
C SER A 286 4.85 -4.60 -10.61
N SER A 287 6.07 -5.03 -10.99
CA SER A 287 6.43 -6.47 -11.01
C SER A 287 6.53 -7.10 -9.60
N THR A 288 6.57 -6.31 -8.55
CA THR A 288 6.67 -6.75 -7.15
C THR A 288 5.40 -6.48 -6.33
N THR A 289 4.28 -6.13 -6.98
CA THR A 289 3.01 -5.82 -6.30
C THR A 289 2.42 -6.99 -5.52
N THR A 290 2.74 -8.24 -5.86
CA THR A 290 2.36 -9.42 -5.07
C THR A 290 2.95 -9.42 -3.65
N ILE A 291 4.07 -8.70 -3.42
CA ILE A 291 4.68 -8.52 -2.11
C ILE A 291 3.92 -7.42 -1.36
N PHE A 292 3.83 -6.26 -1.97
CA PHE A 292 3.10 -5.10 -1.48
C PHE A 292 2.65 -4.25 -2.68
N PRO A 293 1.39 -3.82 -2.72
CA PRO A 293 0.35 -3.93 -1.68
C PRO A 293 -0.51 -5.21 -1.73
N GLY A 294 -0.19 -6.19 -2.58
CA GLY A 294 -1.00 -7.40 -2.77
C GLY A 294 -1.01 -8.39 -1.61
N GLU A 295 -0.01 -8.36 -0.71
CA GLU A 295 0.07 -9.19 0.50
C GLU A 295 0.11 -10.72 0.26
N GLU A 296 0.38 -11.17 -0.98
CA GLU A 296 0.43 -12.59 -1.32
C GLU A 296 1.79 -13.22 -1.00
N HIS A 297 2.88 -12.48 -1.22
CA HIS A 297 4.24 -12.96 -1.02
C HIS A 297 4.93 -12.19 0.12
N GLY A 298 5.66 -12.94 0.97
CA GLY A 298 6.39 -12.37 2.10
C GLY A 298 7.08 -13.44 2.92
N LEU A 299 7.49 -13.09 4.13
CA LEU A 299 8.16 -14.00 5.09
C LEU A 299 7.30 -15.21 5.53
N HIS A 300 6.02 -15.22 5.19
CA HIS A 300 5.07 -16.31 5.47
C HIS A 300 4.95 -17.30 4.31
N SER A 301 5.49 -16.96 3.14
CA SER A 301 5.30 -17.74 1.92
C SER A 301 6.06 -19.06 1.96
N PRO A 302 5.56 -20.10 1.28
CA PRO A 302 6.36 -21.30 1.00
C PRO A 302 7.70 -20.95 0.34
N PRO A 303 8.76 -21.76 0.55
CA PRO A 303 10.11 -21.42 0.11
C PRO A 303 10.26 -21.11 -1.38
N ASP A 304 9.52 -21.79 -2.25
CA ASP A 304 9.52 -21.58 -3.71
C ASP A 304 8.89 -20.22 -4.10
N GLN A 305 7.76 -19.87 -3.46
CA GLN A 305 7.09 -18.59 -3.67
C GLN A 305 7.90 -17.42 -3.10
N TYR A 306 8.49 -17.60 -1.91
CA TYR A 306 9.42 -16.61 -1.36
C TYR A 306 10.62 -16.40 -2.29
N ALA A 307 11.22 -17.49 -2.81
CA ALA A 307 12.34 -17.41 -3.73
C ALA A 307 11.96 -16.73 -5.05
N LEU A 308 10.74 -16.94 -5.57
CA LEU A 308 10.21 -16.22 -6.73
C LEU A 308 10.13 -14.72 -6.47
N ALA A 309 9.49 -14.33 -5.36
CA ALA A 309 9.34 -12.93 -4.98
C ALA A 309 10.69 -12.24 -4.75
N LEU A 310 11.63 -12.92 -4.08
CA LEU A 310 12.97 -12.40 -3.83
C LEU A 310 13.76 -12.21 -5.13
N ARG A 311 13.74 -13.19 -6.05
CA ARG A 311 14.40 -13.03 -7.36
C ARG A 311 13.80 -11.90 -8.17
N THR A 312 12.47 -11.75 -8.14
CA THR A 312 11.78 -10.65 -8.82
C THR A 312 12.24 -9.30 -8.27
N LEU A 313 12.27 -9.13 -6.95
CA LEU A 313 12.76 -7.90 -6.32
C LEU A 313 14.23 -7.62 -6.66
N GLN A 314 15.08 -8.64 -6.67
CA GLN A 314 16.51 -8.49 -6.99
C GLN A 314 16.76 -8.17 -8.48
N GLN A 315 15.90 -8.65 -9.37
CA GLN A 315 15.99 -8.39 -10.81
C GLN A 315 15.46 -7.00 -11.17
N GLN A 316 14.55 -6.45 -10.35
CA GLN A 316 13.85 -5.22 -10.67
C GLN A 316 14.80 -4.03 -10.78
N ARG A 317 14.56 -3.20 -11.81
CA ARG A 317 15.21 -1.91 -12.03
C ARG A 317 14.16 -0.82 -12.03
N ASN A 318 14.44 0.28 -11.35
CA ASN A 318 13.56 1.44 -11.33
C ASN A 318 14.26 2.67 -11.89
N GLU A 319 13.48 3.59 -12.43
CA GLU A 319 14.02 4.88 -12.87
C GLU A 319 14.22 5.89 -11.73
N GLY A 320 13.96 5.49 -10.49
CA GLY A 320 14.35 6.19 -9.28
C GLY A 320 13.29 7.12 -8.67
N GLY A 321 12.29 7.58 -9.40
CA GLY A 321 11.29 8.51 -8.88
C GLY A 321 10.43 7.90 -7.76
N ASN A 322 9.88 6.74 -8.01
CA ASN A 322 8.84 6.11 -7.19
C ASN A 322 9.38 4.99 -6.26
N GLU A 323 10.68 4.96 -6.00
CA GLU A 323 11.33 3.88 -5.27
C GLU A 323 11.36 4.12 -3.75
N LEU A 324 11.40 5.38 -3.31
CA LEU A 324 11.79 5.73 -1.95
C LEU A 324 10.94 5.07 -0.86
N VAL A 325 9.63 5.01 -1.06
CA VAL A 325 8.72 4.31 -0.15
C VAL A 325 8.32 2.96 -0.72
N PHE A 326 7.79 2.92 -1.93
CA PHE A 326 7.09 1.76 -2.46
C PHE A 326 8.01 0.53 -2.58
N LEU A 327 9.15 0.65 -3.27
CA LEU A 327 10.08 -0.47 -3.42
C LEU A 327 10.72 -0.88 -2.08
N ASN A 328 11.07 0.11 -1.24
CA ASN A 328 11.64 -0.17 0.07
C ASN A 328 10.63 -0.86 1.02
N MET A 329 9.33 -0.58 0.89
CA MET A 329 8.27 -1.31 1.57
C MET A 329 8.22 -2.78 1.15
N GLN A 330 8.34 -3.04 -0.15
CA GLN A 330 8.40 -4.41 -0.70
C GLN A 330 9.63 -5.17 -0.20
N ALA A 331 10.79 -4.51 -0.17
CA ALA A 331 12.01 -5.10 0.37
C ALA A 331 11.92 -5.39 1.88
N ALA A 332 11.34 -4.47 2.66
CA ALA A 332 11.13 -4.67 4.09
C ALA A 332 10.19 -5.85 4.39
N ARG A 333 9.14 -6.04 3.59
CA ARG A 333 8.22 -7.19 3.72
C ARG A 333 8.87 -8.53 3.47
N LEU A 334 9.87 -8.60 2.61
CA LEU A 334 10.71 -9.79 2.42
C LEU A 334 11.84 -9.93 3.44
N GLY A 335 12.02 -8.96 4.35
CA GLY A 335 13.11 -8.99 5.34
C GLY A 335 14.50 -8.76 4.71
N VAL A 336 14.57 -8.08 3.57
CA VAL A 336 15.82 -7.88 2.79
C VAL A 336 16.13 -6.41 2.48
N LEU A 337 15.44 -5.47 3.12
CA LEU A 337 15.75 -4.05 2.97
C LEU A 337 17.15 -3.76 3.53
N ASP A 338 18.02 -3.21 2.68
CA ASP A 338 19.30 -2.63 3.10
C ASP A 338 19.03 -1.26 3.78
N ILE A 339 19.00 -1.27 5.10
CA ILE A 339 18.71 -0.07 5.93
C ILE A 339 19.73 1.03 5.65
N ALA A 340 21.01 0.70 5.44
CA ALA A 340 22.03 1.70 5.15
C ALA A 340 21.81 2.34 3.77
N LYS A 341 21.42 1.58 2.75
CA LYS A 341 21.02 2.11 1.44
C LYS A 341 19.79 3.01 1.59
N PHE A 342 18.77 2.56 2.30
CA PHE A 342 17.53 3.31 2.55
C PHE A 342 17.81 4.65 3.23
N THR A 343 18.65 4.67 4.26
CA THR A 343 19.07 5.91 4.94
C THR A 343 19.80 6.86 3.97
N ARG A 344 20.66 6.34 3.08
CA ARG A 344 21.32 7.17 2.03
C ARG A 344 20.32 7.73 1.04
N GLN A 345 19.30 6.97 0.63
CA GLN A 345 18.23 7.42 -0.26
C GLN A 345 17.42 8.56 0.37
N ILE A 346 17.03 8.42 1.65
CA ILE A 346 16.35 9.48 2.40
C ILE A 346 17.19 10.77 2.39
N ASN A 347 18.47 10.68 2.74
CA ASN A 347 19.35 11.86 2.78
C ASN A 347 19.52 12.50 1.39
N TYR A 348 19.56 11.71 0.33
CA TYR A 348 19.64 12.22 -1.04
C TYR A 348 18.40 13.00 -1.45
N CYS A 349 17.22 12.54 -1.04
CA CYS A 349 15.92 13.15 -1.38
C CYS A 349 15.52 14.29 -0.42
N LEU A 350 16.26 14.51 0.67
CA LEU A 350 15.87 15.44 1.73
C LEU A 350 15.98 16.89 1.26
N LEU A 351 14.86 17.59 1.33
CA LEU A 351 14.77 19.03 1.09
C LEU A 351 15.20 19.84 2.32
N PRO A 352 15.65 21.10 2.17
CA PRO A 352 16.05 21.95 3.30
C PRO A 352 14.95 22.15 4.36
N ASN A 353 13.69 22.00 4.01
CA ASN A 353 12.56 22.11 4.95
C ASN A 353 12.30 20.80 5.74
N GLY A 354 13.05 19.73 5.47
CA GLY A 354 12.92 18.43 6.15
C GLY A 354 11.91 17.47 5.54
N THR A 355 11.31 17.81 4.39
CA THR A 355 10.51 16.88 3.58
C THR A 355 11.36 16.24 2.50
N CYS A 356 10.86 15.22 1.80
CA CYS A 356 11.56 14.58 0.71
C CYS A 356 10.92 14.92 -0.64
N THR A 357 11.77 15.10 -1.66
CA THR A 357 11.35 15.00 -3.05
C THR A 357 11.28 13.54 -3.48
N ASP A 358 10.79 13.28 -4.70
CA ASP A 358 10.53 11.91 -5.14
C ASP A 358 11.76 11.20 -5.73
N MET A 359 12.76 11.92 -6.17
CA MET A 359 13.91 11.31 -6.84
C MET A 359 14.86 10.60 -5.86
N VAL A 360 15.07 9.33 -6.08
CA VAL A 360 16.20 8.57 -5.56
C VAL A 360 17.32 8.50 -6.59
N LEU A 361 18.49 8.01 -6.20
CA LEU A 361 19.63 7.88 -7.12
C LEU A 361 19.27 6.95 -8.29
N GLN A 362 19.32 7.49 -9.50
CA GLN A 362 18.99 6.77 -10.72
C GLN A 362 19.93 5.58 -10.97
N THR A 363 19.35 4.49 -11.46
CA THR A 363 20.09 3.32 -11.94
C THR A 363 19.44 2.81 -13.24
N HIS A 364 20.03 3.19 -14.38
CA HIS A 364 19.58 2.78 -15.72
C HIS A 364 18.13 3.14 -16.08
N GLY A 365 17.61 4.22 -15.49
CA GLY A 365 16.26 4.71 -15.79
C GLY A 365 16.20 5.71 -16.94
N ARG A 366 15.10 6.45 -17.01
CA ARG A 366 14.82 7.51 -17.99
C ARG A 366 15.83 8.65 -17.95
N TYR A 367 16.35 8.95 -16.78
CA TYR A 367 17.35 9.98 -16.55
C TYR A 367 18.74 9.37 -16.41
N ARG A 368 19.79 10.18 -16.51
CA ARG A 368 21.15 9.71 -16.31
C ARG A 368 21.37 9.25 -14.86
N ASP A 369 22.13 8.19 -14.68
CA ASP A 369 22.58 7.75 -13.37
C ASP A 369 23.26 8.90 -12.61
N GLY A 370 22.95 9.03 -11.31
CA GLY A 370 23.49 10.11 -10.49
C GLY A 370 22.95 11.49 -10.87
N MET A 371 21.72 11.59 -11.39
CA MET A 371 21.10 12.89 -11.73
C MET A 371 21.18 13.86 -10.53
N PRO A 372 21.60 15.12 -10.76
CA PRO A 372 21.70 16.09 -9.70
C PRO A 372 20.37 16.34 -9.00
N PHE A 373 20.40 16.50 -7.69
CA PHE A 373 19.24 16.86 -6.88
C PHE A 373 18.52 18.12 -7.41
N ASP A 374 19.27 19.10 -7.90
CA ASP A 374 18.73 20.35 -8.45
C ASP A 374 17.71 20.13 -9.57
N PHE A 375 17.78 19.00 -10.29
CA PHE A 375 16.82 18.66 -11.32
C PHE A 375 15.41 18.38 -10.74
N MET A 376 15.35 17.73 -9.59
CA MET A 376 14.08 17.31 -8.97
C MET A 376 13.60 18.31 -7.90
N ALA A 377 14.50 19.07 -7.30
CA ALA A 377 14.14 20.06 -6.28
C ALA A 377 13.01 21.03 -6.73
N PRO A 378 12.97 21.52 -7.99
CA PRO A 378 11.86 22.36 -8.47
C PRO A 378 10.50 21.68 -8.49
N MET A 379 10.41 20.34 -8.51
CA MET A 379 9.15 19.61 -8.37
C MET A 379 8.57 19.71 -6.96
N GLY A 380 9.41 19.96 -5.95
CA GLY A 380 8.98 20.25 -4.60
C GLY A 380 8.77 19.03 -3.73
N ILE A 381 7.80 19.15 -2.82
CA ILE A 381 7.43 18.12 -1.85
C ILE A 381 6.51 17.13 -2.56
N TRP A 382 6.84 15.84 -2.44
CA TRP A 382 5.93 14.78 -2.82
C TRP A 382 5.20 14.24 -1.58
N PHE A 383 3.88 14.34 -1.60
CA PHE A 383 3.06 13.94 -0.46
C PHE A 383 3.20 12.43 -0.16
N GLU A 384 3.38 11.62 -1.17
CA GLU A 384 3.58 10.17 -1.04
C GLU A 384 4.75 9.80 -0.14
N ASN A 385 5.81 10.61 -0.10
CA ASN A 385 6.98 10.35 0.73
C ASN A 385 6.74 10.57 2.23
N PHE A 386 5.59 11.15 2.62
CA PHE A 386 5.20 11.15 4.02
C PHE A 386 4.95 9.75 4.58
N ALA A 387 4.82 8.74 3.71
CA ALA A 387 4.70 7.34 4.11
C ALA A 387 6.02 6.67 4.55
N LEU A 388 7.15 7.35 4.55
CA LEU A 388 8.43 6.82 5.06
C LEU A 388 8.34 6.12 6.43
N PRO A 389 7.52 6.60 7.41
CA PRO A 389 7.28 5.87 8.64
C PRO A 389 6.72 4.47 8.46
N ALA A 390 5.93 4.21 7.41
CA ALA A 390 5.40 2.88 7.13
C ALA A 390 6.52 1.88 6.82
N VAL A 391 7.54 2.28 6.05
CA VAL A 391 8.72 1.44 5.75
C VAL A 391 9.50 1.14 7.03
N ILE A 392 9.72 2.15 7.88
CA ILE A 392 10.42 1.97 9.16
C ILE A 392 9.63 1.02 10.07
N ASN A 393 8.31 1.21 10.16
CA ASN A 393 7.45 0.34 10.95
C ASN A 393 7.47 -1.10 10.44
N GLU A 394 7.49 -1.31 9.11
CA GLU A 394 7.54 -2.64 8.50
C GLU A 394 8.83 -3.39 8.85
N CYS A 395 9.94 -2.65 9.09
CA CYS A 395 11.18 -3.25 9.60
C CYS A 395 11.06 -3.69 11.08
N LEU A 396 10.20 -3.03 11.86
CA LEU A 396 10.05 -3.25 13.30
C LEU A 396 8.89 -4.20 13.64
N LEU A 397 7.81 -4.15 12.87
CA LEU A 397 6.55 -4.86 13.14
C LEU A 397 5.82 -5.19 11.85
N GLN A 398 5.62 -6.47 11.58
CA GLN A 398 4.73 -6.94 10.50
C GLN A 398 3.54 -7.69 11.09
N SER A 399 2.35 -7.50 10.50
CA SER A 399 1.12 -8.16 10.94
C SER A 399 0.10 -8.40 9.83
N TYR A 400 0.42 -8.05 8.58
CA TYR A 400 -0.53 -8.10 7.46
C TYR A 400 -1.13 -9.49 7.19
N THR A 401 -0.47 -10.56 7.62
CA THR A 401 -0.99 -11.94 7.54
C THR A 401 -1.91 -12.33 8.70
N GLY A 402 -2.17 -11.42 9.65
CA GLY A 402 -2.85 -11.72 10.91
C GLY A 402 -1.93 -12.26 12.01
N THR A 403 -0.68 -12.61 11.69
CA THR A 403 0.32 -13.04 12.66
C THR A 403 1.38 -11.96 12.84
N ILE A 404 1.64 -11.58 14.09
CA ILE A 404 2.62 -10.55 14.44
C ILE A 404 4.04 -11.12 14.33
N ARG A 405 4.92 -10.37 13.63
CA ARG A 405 6.38 -10.58 13.59
C ARG A 405 7.07 -9.33 14.13
N LEU A 406 8.02 -9.51 15.03
CA LEU A 406 8.79 -8.42 15.62
C LEU A 406 10.18 -8.36 15.00
N PHE A 407 10.61 -7.16 14.65
CA PHE A 407 11.93 -6.87 14.08
C PHE A 407 12.30 -7.71 12.86
N PRO A 408 11.36 -7.95 11.90
CA PRO A 408 11.59 -8.87 10.79
C PRO A 408 12.70 -8.43 9.83
N ASN A 409 13.01 -7.13 9.80
CA ASN A 409 14.09 -6.54 8.99
C ASN A 409 14.95 -5.59 9.84
N TRP A 410 15.34 -6.02 11.03
CA TRP A 410 16.14 -5.22 11.96
C TRP A 410 17.24 -6.05 12.60
N ASP A 411 18.45 -5.49 12.67
CA ASP A 411 19.54 -6.12 13.42
C ASP A 411 19.31 -5.92 14.92
N LEU A 412 19.04 -7.01 15.65
CA LEU A 412 18.75 -6.98 17.07
C LEU A 412 19.91 -6.50 17.93
N THR A 413 21.14 -6.42 17.40
CA THR A 413 22.30 -5.78 18.08
C THR A 413 22.21 -4.27 18.06
N THR A 414 21.44 -3.70 17.10
CA THR A 414 21.16 -2.26 17.00
C THR A 414 19.94 -1.93 17.86
N PRO A 415 20.12 -1.15 18.95
CA PRO A 415 19.01 -0.86 19.85
C PRO A 415 17.84 -0.18 19.15
N ALA A 416 16.64 -0.70 19.38
CA ALA A 416 15.39 -0.12 18.91
C ALA A 416 14.27 -0.39 19.93
N HIS A 417 13.45 0.62 20.13
CA HIS A 417 12.23 0.53 20.93
C HIS A 417 11.10 1.18 20.15
N PHE A 418 9.95 0.56 20.15
CA PHE A 418 8.73 1.17 19.66
C PHE A 418 7.58 1.00 20.65
N GLN A 419 6.69 1.97 20.66
CA GLN A 419 5.55 2.02 21.56
C GLN A 419 4.26 2.13 20.76
N THR A 420 3.32 1.24 21.07
CA THR A 420 1.93 1.26 20.56
C THR A 420 1.81 1.43 19.04
N LEU A 421 2.70 0.78 18.27
CA LEU A 421 2.47 0.56 16.85
C LEU A 421 1.25 -0.38 16.69
N ARG A 422 0.44 -0.12 15.68
CA ARG A 422 -0.79 -0.88 15.47
C ARG A 422 -0.56 -2.07 14.55
N ALA A 423 -1.07 -3.21 14.95
CA ALA A 423 -1.13 -4.44 14.17
C ALA A 423 -2.56 -4.74 13.73
N VAL A 424 -2.69 -5.58 12.70
CA VAL A 424 -3.96 -6.14 12.24
C VAL A 424 -4.66 -6.85 13.42
N GLY A 425 -6.00 -6.76 13.49
CA GLY A 425 -6.79 -7.33 14.58
C GLY A 425 -7.06 -6.34 15.73
N GLY A 426 -6.73 -5.04 15.56
CA GLY A 426 -6.93 -4.03 16.62
C GLY A 426 -5.93 -4.15 17.76
N PHE A 427 -4.73 -4.69 17.49
CA PHE A 427 -3.69 -4.83 18.50
C PHE A 427 -2.72 -3.66 18.48
N LEU A 428 -2.35 -3.18 19.68
CA LEU A 428 -1.32 -2.17 19.92
C LEU A 428 -0.10 -2.86 20.51
N VAL A 429 1.03 -2.78 19.79
CA VAL A 429 2.25 -3.52 20.10
C VAL A 429 3.36 -2.58 20.51
N SER A 430 4.05 -2.93 21.59
CA SER A 430 5.28 -2.26 22.03
C SER A 430 6.36 -3.32 22.26
N ALA A 431 7.59 -3.03 21.85
CA ALA A 431 8.71 -3.94 22.04
C ALA A 431 10.04 -3.19 22.07
N GLU A 432 11.05 -3.82 22.64
CA GLU A 432 12.42 -3.31 22.66
C GLU A 432 13.37 -4.44 22.26
N CYS A 433 14.35 -4.12 21.41
CA CYS A 433 15.49 -4.98 21.17
C CYS A 433 16.80 -4.26 21.48
N ARG A 434 17.78 -5.01 22.01
CA ARG A 434 19.16 -4.63 22.23
C ARG A 434 20.01 -5.86 22.52
N ASP A 435 21.29 -5.74 22.36
CA ASP A 435 22.26 -6.79 22.68
C ASP A 435 21.94 -8.14 22.01
N GLY A 436 21.37 -8.11 20.79
CA GLY A 436 21.02 -9.31 20.02
C GLY A 436 19.73 -10.01 20.45
N LEU A 437 18.93 -9.39 21.31
CA LEU A 437 17.75 -10.02 21.91
C LEU A 437 16.56 -9.03 21.99
N VAL A 438 15.34 -9.53 21.76
CA VAL A 438 14.11 -8.83 22.15
C VAL A 438 13.96 -8.91 23.67
N GLN A 439 13.98 -7.76 24.33
CA GLN A 439 14.01 -7.65 25.80
C GLN A 439 12.65 -7.87 26.42
N TRP A 440 11.60 -7.40 25.77
CA TRP A 440 10.22 -7.55 26.18
C TRP A 440 9.27 -7.23 25.04
N VAL A 441 8.04 -7.72 25.15
CA VAL A 441 6.91 -7.42 24.27
C VAL A 441 5.70 -7.11 25.13
N ARG A 442 4.95 -6.08 24.74
CA ARG A 442 3.63 -5.77 25.31
C ARG A 442 2.64 -5.63 24.17
N ILE A 443 1.54 -6.36 24.25
CA ILE A 443 0.43 -6.29 23.29
C ILE A 443 -0.84 -5.93 24.05
N THR A 444 -1.54 -4.90 23.61
CA THR A 444 -2.86 -4.52 24.14
C THR A 444 -3.88 -4.65 23.01
N SER A 445 -5.04 -5.21 23.27
CA SER A 445 -6.12 -5.28 22.30
C SER A 445 -7.14 -4.19 22.53
N ASP A 446 -7.50 -3.43 21.48
CA ASP A 446 -8.58 -2.45 21.56
C ASP A 446 -9.95 -3.13 21.62
N VAL A 447 -10.13 -4.26 20.95
CA VAL A 447 -11.44 -4.88 20.69
C VAL A 447 -11.59 -6.30 21.24
N GLY A 448 -10.52 -6.91 21.73
CA GLY A 448 -10.49 -8.34 22.12
C GLY A 448 -10.05 -9.24 20.95
N GLY A 449 -10.27 -10.56 21.13
CA GLY A 449 -9.99 -11.57 20.10
C GLY A 449 -8.64 -12.28 20.24
N THR A 450 -8.38 -13.21 19.34
CA THR A 450 -7.16 -14.04 19.33
C THR A 450 -6.01 -13.30 18.66
N CYS A 451 -4.90 -13.14 19.37
CA CYS A 451 -3.64 -12.64 18.83
C CYS A 451 -2.65 -13.79 18.61
N THR A 452 -2.01 -13.81 17.46
CA THR A 452 -0.90 -14.74 17.17
C THR A 452 0.40 -13.97 16.97
N LEU A 453 1.47 -14.45 17.61
CA LEU A 453 2.80 -13.85 17.61
C LEU A 453 3.84 -14.93 17.29
N ILE A 454 4.68 -14.70 16.29
CA ILE A 454 5.88 -15.52 16.13
C ILE A 454 6.82 -15.20 17.29
N SER A 455 7.20 -16.23 18.03
CA SER A 455 8.10 -16.07 19.19
C SER A 455 9.40 -15.37 18.76
N PRO A 456 9.77 -14.23 19.37
CA PRO A 456 11.04 -13.60 19.07
C PRO A 456 12.23 -14.29 19.76
N TRP A 457 11.98 -15.34 20.56
CA TRP A 457 13.00 -16.04 21.32
C TRP A 457 13.18 -17.49 20.92
N GLN A 458 12.23 -18.07 20.22
CA GLN A 458 12.22 -19.49 19.85
C GLN A 458 11.87 -19.61 18.37
N THR A 459 12.72 -20.27 17.61
CA THR A 459 12.50 -20.51 16.18
C THR A 459 11.27 -21.39 15.96
N ASP A 460 10.45 -21.05 14.97
CA ASP A 460 9.27 -21.78 14.52
C ASP A 460 8.16 -21.97 15.57
N VAL A 461 8.19 -21.20 16.67
CA VAL A 461 7.14 -21.22 17.69
C VAL A 461 6.17 -20.06 17.47
N ILE A 462 4.88 -20.38 17.35
CA ILE A 462 3.79 -19.41 17.34
C ILE A 462 3.13 -19.40 18.72
N LEU A 463 3.13 -18.23 19.35
CA LEU A 463 2.43 -17.96 20.59
C LEU A 463 1.02 -17.46 20.25
N SER A 464 0.03 -17.88 21.05
CA SER A 464 -1.35 -17.44 20.90
C SER A 464 -1.92 -16.99 22.24
N HIS A 465 -2.73 -15.94 22.23
CA HIS A 465 -3.38 -15.41 23.43
C HIS A 465 -4.77 -14.85 23.09
N GLU A 466 -5.75 -15.19 23.95
CA GLU A 466 -7.10 -14.65 23.85
C GLU A 466 -7.20 -13.37 24.69
N PHE A 467 -7.62 -12.29 24.06
CA PHE A 467 -7.79 -10.98 24.68
C PHE A 467 -9.26 -10.65 24.96
N GLY A 468 -9.53 -10.07 26.12
CA GLY A 468 -10.67 -9.19 26.30
C GLY A 468 -10.34 -7.78 25.78
N ALA A 469 -11.35 -7.00 25.39
CA ALA A 469 -11.15 -5.62 24.98
C ALA A 469 -10.45 -4.81 26.10
N GLY A 470 -9.41 -4.05 25.74
CA GLY A 470 -8.58 -3.27 26.64
C GLY A 470 -7.57 -4.09 27.48
N SER A 471 -7.55 -5.43 27.35
CA SER A 471 -6.58 -6.25 28.09
C SER A 471 -5.17 -6.22 27.48
N THR A 472 -4.17 -6.54 28.30
CA THR A 472 -2.75 -6.46 27.91
C THR A 472 -2.06 -7.79 28.21
N TRP A 473 -1.18 -8.21 27.31
CA TRP A 473 -0.29 -9.36 27.43
C TRP A 473 1.17 -8.90 27.41
N GLU A 474 1.91 -9.24 28.46
CA GLU A 474 3.33 -8.93 28.58
C GLU A 474 4.18 -10.21 28.52
N LEU A 475 5.24 -10.16 27.72
CA LEU A 475 6.14 -11.26 27.47
C LEU A 475 7.59 -10.83 27.70
N ARG A 476 8.40 -11.76 28.18
CA ARG A 476 9.85 -11.62 28.35
C ARG A 476 10.57 -12.88 27.87
N PRO A 477 11.87 -12.80 27.58
CA PRO A 477 12.66 -13.98 27.28
C PRO A 477 12.44 -15.05 28.35
N PRO A 478 12.37 -16.36 27.99
CA PRO A 478 12.39 -17.43 28.94
C PRO A 478 13.61 -17.31 29.87
N SER A 479 13.43 -17.59 31.16
CA SER A 479 14.56 -17.66 32.07
C SER A 479 15.53 -18.76 31.60
N VAL A 480 16.81 -18.45 31.47
CA VAL A 480 17.87 -19.40 31.13
C VAL A 480 18.07 -20.38 32.25
#